data_c5e532997ae243076dd7dfd1f6b1f03f
#
_entry.id   c5e532997ae243076dd7dfd1f6b1f03f
#
_cell.length_a   1.000
_cell.length_b   1.000
_cell.length_c   1.000
_cell.angle_alpha   90.00
_cell.angle_beta   90.00
_cell.angle_gamma   90.00
#
_symmetry.space_group_name_H-M   'P 1'
#
loop_
_entity.id
_entity.type
_entity.pdbx_description
1 polymer ?
#
loop_
_entity_poly.entity_id
_entity_poly.type
_entity_poly.pdbx_seq_one_letter_code
_entity_poly.pdbx_strand_id
1 'polypeptide(L)'
;MAIIGRLTCIILIFCAFMIVPSMAGSKFTSGSPELSAYISGTNEFNPGDDVQLSVVIENTGLNEFEYSQPGIINRDDLPNTAKFLTVTLLPGDAPIVIKSDPQMLGDLDGGSSVNAIFTAKINSDAAGGTYLVPLMLNYTYLYTANQYGVDLLQYEYQTQNITLNIPVKIKSVVSIDVLSAVPEDLNVGTEGYIDMQIKNTGSENGTKSIVKILQNGNSPILPTDSSVYIGDFPAGSTAACRYKVSVSGDAQKQTYPVDVVVVYQNDEGDFVTSRSDTVGIPVGGKADFTVISPAAEMNPGNKQVITVEYKNTGDTPVYSAQVRIDTVDPFTSNDDIAYIGDLAPGESRTVSYVMSVDRTATIKEYGLDSQIIYKDALDNAYTSDTVQVKIDITEPAGINAILTNPFYLLTVVAVIIVIIYLVFQYRKKNK
;
A
#
# COMPACT_ATOMS: atom_id res chain seq x y z
N MET A 1 -97.46 -9.29 -71.15
CA MET A 1 -96.88 -8.46 -70.05
C MET A 1 -96.52 -9.26 -68.80
N ALA A 2 -97.17 -10.38 -68.49
CA ALA A 2 -96.95 -11.18 -67.28
C ALA A 2 -95.66 -12.03 -67.27
N ILE A 3 -95.11 -12.35 -68.45
CA ILE A 3 -93.86 -13.20 -68.58
C ILE A 3 -92.65 -12.38 -68.39
N ILE A 4 -92.62 -11.11 -68.82
CA ILE A 4 -91.42 -10.20 -68.67
C ILE A 4 -91.27 -9.80 -67.20
N GLY A 5 -92.38 -9.61 -66.46
CA GLY A 5 -92.30 -9.29 -65.01
C GLY A 5 -91.78 -10.44 -64.14
N ARG A 6 -91.99 -11.66 -64.52
CA ARG A 6 -91.52 -12.86 -63.82
C ARG A 6 -89.99 -13.12 -64.14
N LEU A 7 -89.51 -12.81 -65.37
CA LEU A 7 -88.11 -12.94 -65.71
C LEU A 7 -87.24 -11.88 -65.06
N THR A 8 -87.78 -10.63 -64.92
CA THR A 8 -87.03 -9.56 -64.19
C THR A 8 -87.00 -9.80 -62.68
N CYS A 9 -88.02 -10.40 -62.10
CA CYS A 9 -88.01 -10.77 -60.69
C CYS A 9 -86.99 -11.90 -60.42
N ILE A 10 -86.94 -12.91 -61.31
CA ILE A 10 -85.96 -14.03 -61.18
C ILE A 10 -84.51 -13.52 -61.34
N ILE A 11 -84.28 -12.61 -62.29
CA ILE A 11 -82.93 -12.03 -62.52
C ILE A 11 -82.58 -11.13 -61.32
N LEU A 12 -83.46 -10.34 -60.69
CA LEU A 12 -83.24 -9.57 -59.55
C LEU A 12 -83.00 -10.43 -58.24
N ILE A 13 -83.69 -11.54 -58.14
CA ILE A 13 -83.44 -12.53 -57.06
C ILE A 13 -82.14 -13.25 -57.25
N PHE A 14 -81.73 -13.54 -58.49
CA PHE A 14 -80.45 -14.18 -58.78
C PHE A 14 -79.29 -13.23 -58.65
N CYS A 15 -79.46 -11.92 -58.97
CA CYS A 15 -78.47 -10.86 -58.63
C CYS A 15 -78.38 -10.60 -57.16
N ALA A 16 -79.48 -10.71 -56.36
CA ALA A 16 -79.45 -10.55 -54.91
C ALA A 16 -78.72 -11.74 -54.19
N PHE A 17 -78.68 -12.94 -54.85
CA PHE A 17 -77.96 -14.12 -54.36
C PHE A 17 -76.49 -14.12 -54.77
N MET A 18 -76.06 -13.25 -55.69
CA MET A 18 -74.64 -13.10 -56.10
C MET A 18 -73.87 -12.04 -55.27
N ILE A 19 -74.49 -11.41 -54.28
CA ILE A 19 -73.75 -10.66 -53.33
C ILE A 19 -73.23 -11.68 -52.30
N VAL A 20 -72.16 -12.38 -52.66
CA VAL A 20 -71.36 -13.07 -51.70
C VAL A 20 -70.82 -11.98 -50.78
N PRO A 21 -71.23 -11.94 -49.51
CA PRO A 21 -70.53 -11.02 -48.61
C PRO A 21 -69.07 -11.40 -48.69
N SER A 22 -68.22 -10.50 -49.14
CA SER A 22 -66.79 -10.66 -48.96
C SER A 22 -66.60 -10.69 -47.45
N MET A 23 -66.50 -11.88 -46.90
CA MET A 23 -66.15 -12.04 -45.52
C MET A 23 -64.71 -11.48 -45.45
N ALA A 24 -64.58 -10.26 -44.90
CA ALA A 24 -63.31 -9.72 -44.54
C ALA A 24 -62.69 -10.70 -43.54
N GLY A 25 -61.62 -11.31 -43.90
CA GLY A 25 -60.87 -12.13 -42.99
C GLY A 25 -60.43 -11.24 -41.84
N SER A 26 -60.59 -11.69 -40.62
CA SER A 26 -60.09 -11.00 -39.44
C SER A 26 -59.03 -11.88 -38.77
N LYS A 27 -57.94 -11.25 -38.36
CA LYS A 27 -56.95 -11.81 -37.51
C LYS A 27 -56.93 -11.02 -36.22
N PHE A 28 -56.83 -11.71 -35.14
CA PHE A 28 -56.65 -11.13 -33.83
C PHE A 28 -55.63 -11.94 -33.04
N THR A 29 -54.62 -11.28 -32.46
CA THR A 29 -53.68 -11.88 -31.56
C THR A 29 -53.60 -11.11 -30.29
N SER A 30 -53.40 -11.82 -29.18
CA SER A 30 -53.31 -11.26 -27.84
C SER A 30 -52.17 -11.94 -27.06
N GLY A 31 -51.47 -11.20 -26.31
CA GLY A 31 -50.35 -11.62 -25.47
C GLY A 31 -49.41 -10.44 -25.17
N SER A 32 -48.47 -10.64 -24.32
CA SER A 32 -47.41 -9.66 -24.03
C SER A 32 -46.16 -10.36 -23.52
N PRO A 33 -44.99 -9.78 -23.72
CA PRO A 33 -43.77 -10.23 -23.03
C PRO A 33 -43.93 -10.10 -21.51
N GLU A 34 -43.46 -11.11 -20.78
CA GLU A 34 -43.38 -11.10 -19.32
C GLU A 34 -41.91 -11.37 -18.95
N LEU A 35 -41.19 -10.30 -18.59
CA LEU A 35 -39.72 -10.37 -18.39
C LEU A 35 -39.38 -10.49 -16.92
N SER A 36 -38.51 -11.43 -16.62
CA SER A 36 -37.82 -11.61 -15.35
C SER A 36 -36.32 -11.58 -15.51
N ALA A 37 -35.59 -11.29 -14.43
CA ALA A 37 -34.13 -11.28 -14.51
C ALA A 37 -33.51 -11.74 -13.17
N TYR A 38 -32.36 -12.42 -13.27
CA TYR A 38 -31.60 -12.88 -12.13
C TYR A 38 -30.10 -12.95 -12.48
N ILE A 39 -29.24 -12.93 -11.44
CA ILE A 39 -27.81 -13.14 -11.61
C ILE A 39 -27.53 -14.63 -11.73
N SER A 40 -26.81 -15.03 -12.80
CA SER A 40 -26.29 -16.37 -12.97
C SER A 40 -24.93 -16.51 -12.27
N GLY A 41 -24.81 -17.54 -11.41
CA GLY A 41 -23.62 -17.75 -10.60
C GLY A 41 -23.74 -17.13 -9.21
N THR A 42 -22.64 -16.58 -8.70
CA THR A 42 -22.65 -15.91 -7.39
C THR A 42 -23.25 -14.51 -7.47
N ASN A 43 -24.04 -14.18 -6.48
CA ASN A 43 -24.53 -12.81 -6.25
C ASN A 43 -23.96 -12.20 -4.98
N GLU A 44 -22.91 -12.81 -4.40
CA GLU A 44 -22.26 -12.38 -3.17
C GLU A 44 -20.82 -11.97 -3.44
N PHE A 45 -20.43 -10.76 -3.06
CA PHE A 45 -19.18 -10.11 -3.40
C PHE A 45 -18.54 -9.43 -2.20
N ASN A 46 -17.20 -9.27 -2.23
CA ASN A 46 -16.50 -8.53 -1.18
C ASN A 46 -16.45 -7.03 -1.50
N PRO A 47 -16.40 -6.16 -0.49
CA PRO A 47 -16.11 -4.74 -0.69
C PRO A 47 -14.82 -4.55 -1.49
N GLY A 48 -14.83 -3.61 -2.45
CA GLY A 48 -13.70 -3.24 -3.30
C GLY A 48 -13.38 -4.20 -4.46
N ASP A 49 -14.19 -5.28 -4.69
CA ASP A 49 -14.00 -6.18 -5.83
C ASP A 49 -14.42 -5.51 -7.15
N ASP A 50 -13.68 -5.79 -8.22
CA ASP A 50 -14.13 -5.60 -9.59
C ASP A 50 -14.82 -6.90 -10.04
N VAL A 51 -16.10 -6.81 -10.42
CA VAL A 51 -16.95 -7.96 -10.65
C VAL A 51 -17.60 -7.92 -12.03
N GLN A 52 -17.87 -9.10 -12.59
CA GLN A 52 -18.72 -9.26 -13.75
C GLN A 52 -20.03 -9.88 -13.31
N LEU A 53 -21.13 -9.11 -13.47
CA LEU A 53 -22.49 -9.56 -13.19
C LEU A 53 -23.07 -10.16 -14.47
N SER A 54 -23.27 -11.47 -14.48
CA SER A 54 -23.93 -12.18 -15.57
C SER A 54 -25.42 -12.23 -15.29
N VAL A 55 -26.19 -11.37 -15.95
CA VAL A 55 -27.63 -11.23 -15.74
C VAL A 55 -28.37 -11.96 -16.84
N VAL A 56 -29.12 -12.98 -16.46
CA VAL A 56 -30.02 -13.69 -17.36
C VAL A 56 -31.36 -13.00 -17.35
N ILE A 57 -31.86 -12.61 -18.51
CA ILE A 57 -33.20 -12.07 -18.74
C ILE A 57 -34.02 -13.18 -19.42
N GLU A 58 -35.13 -13.53 -18.82
CA GLU A 58 -36.04 -14.58 -19.28
C GLU A 58 -37.38 -13.96 -19.64
N ASN A 59 -37.96 -14.38 -20.77
CA ASN A 59 -39.31 -13.99 -21.19
C ASN A 59 -40.24 -15.18 -21.03
N THR A 60 -41.09 -15.12 -20.02
CA THR A 60 -42.11 -16.13 -19.70
C THR A 60 -43.48 -15.81 -20.33
N GLY A 61 -43.53 -14.71 -21.12
CA GLY A 61 -44.76 -14.26 -21.74
C GLY A 61 -45.35 -15.29 -22.70
N LEU A 62 -46.62 -15.44 -22.65
CA LEU A 62 -47.37 -16.41 -23.48
C LEU A 62 -48.11 -15.69 -24.60
N ASN A 63 -48.31 -16.39 -25.71
CA ASN A 63 -49.29 -16.03 -26.73
C ASN A 63 -50.62 -16.55 -26.25
N GLU A 64 -51.44 -15.69 -25.64
CA GLU A 64 -52.68 -16.07 -24.93
C GLU A 64 -53.81 -16.45 -25.90
N PHE A 65 -53.91 -15.75 -27.02
CA PHE A 65 -54.97 -15.97 -27.99
C PHE A 65 -54.50 -15.61 -29.39
N GLU A 66 -54.76 -16.51 -30.33
CA GLU A 66 -54.59 -16.28 -31.77
C GLU A 66 -55.85 -16.76 -32.48
N TYR A 67 -56.50 -15.87 -33.21
CA TYR A 67 -57.58 -16.19 -34.15
C TYR A 67 -57.17 -15.80 -35.54
N SER A 68 -57.16 -16.80 -36.46
CA SER A 68 -56.92 -16.54 -37.86
C SER A 68 -57.86 -17.36 -38.74
N GLN A 69 -58.40 -16.76 -39.80
CA GLN A 69 -59.24 -17.44 -40.76
C GLN A 69 -58.38 -18.06 -41.87
N PRO A 70 -58.87 -19.13 -42.58
CA PRO A 70 -58.17 -19.71 -43.71
C PRO A 70 -57.92 -18.69 -44.82
N GLY A 71 -56.70 -18.64 -45.37
CA GLY A 71 -56.30 -17.71 -46.41
C GLY A 71 -55.57 -16.47 -45.95
N ILE A 72 -55.37 -16.30 -44.64
CA ILE A 72 -54.60 -15.22 -44.04
C ILE A 72 -53.10 -15.53 -44.08
N ILE A 73 -52.27 -14.49 -44.35
CA ILE A 73 -50.86 -14.60 -44.33
C ILE A 73 -50.38 -14.59 -42.87
N ASN A 74 -49.92 -15.72 -42.37
CA ASN A 74 -49.38 -15.82 -41.02
C ASN A 74 -47.84 -15.59 -41.03
N ARG A 75 -47.43 -14.31 -41.13
CA ARG A 75 -46.02 -13.86 -41.11
C ARG A 75 -45.79 -12.80 -40.04
N ASP A 76 -46.62 -12.77 -39.05
CA ASP A 76 -46.57 -11.72 -38.05
C ASP A 76 -45.57 -12.07 -36.94
N ASP A 77 -45.01 -11.04 -36.35
CA ASP A 77 -44.33 -11.14 -35.09
C ASP A 77 -45.34 -11.65 -34.03
N LEU A 78 -44.82 -12.43 -33.07
CA LEU A 78 -45.66 -12.89 -31.97
C LEU A 78 -45.79 -11.77 -30.93
N PRO A 79 -46.96 -11.57 -30.32
CA PRO A 79 -47.21 -10.51 -29.34
C PRO A 79 -46.42 -10.69 -28.04
N ASN A 80 -45.97 -11.90 -27.71
CA ASN A 80 -45.13 -12.21 -26.58
C ASN A 80 -43.62 -12.07 -26.87
N THR A 81 -43.19 -11.58 -28.02
CA THR A 81 -41.78 -11.28 -28.32
C THR A 81 -41.41 -9.87 -27.88
N ALA A 82 -40.41 -9.73 -27.03
CA ALA A 82 -39.81 -8.46 -26.69
C ALA A 82 -38.77 -8.08 -27.76
N LYS A 83 -39.14 -7.14 -28.66
CA LYS A 83 -38.30 -6.73 -29.78
C LYS A 83 -37.40 -5.58 -29.42
N PHE A 84 -36.17 -5.56 -29.97
CA PHE A 84 -35.16 -4.53 -29.76
C PHE A 84 -34.85 -4.32 -28.28
N LEU A 85 -34.82 -5.43 -27.51
CA LEU A 85 -34.59 -5.38 -26.07
C LEU A 85 -33.24 -4.69 -25.76
N THR A 86 -33.32 -3.58 -25.06
CA THR A 86 -32.18 -2.84 -24.54
C THR A 86 -32.21 -2.89 -23.03
N VAL A 87 -31.05 -3.19 -22.41
CA VAL A 87 -30.93 -3.32 -20.97
C VAL A 87 -29.87 -2.35 -20.42
N THR A 88 -30.18 -1.74 -19.27
CA THR A 88 -29.29 -0.83 -18.58
C THR A 88 -29.30 -1.16 -17.10
N LEU A 89 -28.14 -1.47 -16.54
CA LEU A 89 -27.98 -1.69 -15.11
C LEU A 89 -27.64 -0.37 -14.43
N LEU A 90 -28.36 -0.04 -13.36
CA LEU A 90 -28.14 1.17 -12.56
C LEU A 90 -27.67 0.78 -11.16
N PRO A 91 -26.85 1.62 -10.48
CA PRO A 91 -26.37 1.31 -9.13
C PRO A 91 -27.52 1.34 -8.08
N GLY A 92 -28.56 2.17 -8.28
CA GLY A 92 -29.57 2.43 -7.26
C GLY A 92 -28.94 2.95 -5.97
N ASP A 93 -29.35 2.36 -4.84
CA ASP A 93 -28.80 2.66 -3.51
C ASP A 93 -27.63 1.72 -3.14
N ALA A 94 -27.25 0.80 -4.05
CA ALA A 94 -26.15 -0.11 -3.81
C ALA A 94 -24.79 0.62 -3.88
N PRO A 95 -23.84 0.32 -2.99
CA PRO A 95 -22.52 0.94 -3.01
C PRO A 95 -21.62 0.33 -4.10
N ILE A 96 -22.10 0.43 -5.35
CA ILE A 96 -21.43 -0.11 -6.55
C ILE A 96 -21.33 0.95 -7.64
N VAL A 97 -20.30 0.85 -8.47
CA VAL A 97 -20.13 1.67 -9.66
C VAL A 97 -20.25 0.78 -10.89
N ILE A 98 -21.29 1.01 -11.71
CA ILE A 98 -21.48 0.30 -12.97
C ILE A 98 -20.56 0.90 -14.04
N LYS A 99 -19.76 0.05 -14.68
CA LYS A 99 -18.78 0.45 -15.71
C LYS A 99 -19.22 0.11 -17.13
N SER A 100 -20.34 -0.61 -17.28
CA SER A 100 -20.87 -1.02 -18.59
C SER A 100 -21.90 -0.04 -19.10
N ASP A 101 -21.85 0.23 -20.39
CA ASP A 101 -22.88 0.97 -21.13
C ASP A 101 -24.15 0.14 -21.32
N PRO A 102 -25.31 0.76 -21.73
CA PRO A 102 -26.51 0.05 -22.12
C PRO A 102 -26.23 -0.97 -23.23
N GLN A 103 -26.86 -2.16 -23.15
CA GLN A 103 -26.65 -3.25 -24.08
C GLN A 103 -27.93 -3.54 -24.88
N MET A 104 -27.79 -3.66 -26.20
CA MET A 104 -28.87 -4.11 -27.06
C MET A 104 -28.75 -5.62 -27.25
N LEU A 105 -29.76 -6.37 -26.81
CA LEU A 105 -29.79 -7.82 -26.83
C LEU A 105 -30.56 -8.42 -28.03
N GLY A 106 -31.25 -7.56 -28.81
CA GLY A 106 -32.07 -7.98 -29.92
C GLY A 106 -33.48 -8.39 -29.51
N ASP A 107 -34.06 -9.35 -30.24
CA ASP A 107 -35.41 -9.85 -30.01
C ASP A 107 -35.36 -11.04 -29.04
N LEU A 108 -36.26 -11.05 -28.05
CA LEU A 108 -36.38 -12.12 -27.06
C LEU A 108 -37.78 -12.71 -27.09
N ASP A 109 -37.88 -13.90 -27.69
CA ASP A 109 -39.14 -14.62 -27.84
C ASP A 109 -39.67 -15.17 -26.53
N GLY A 110 -40.99 -15.36 -26.41
CA GLY A 110 -41.59 -16.02 -25.27
C GLY A 110 -41.04 -17.45 -25.08
N GLY A 111 -40.69 -17.79 -23.85
CA GLY A 111 -40.03 -19.05 -23.49
C GLY A 111 -38.50 -19.06 -23.70
N SER A 112 -37.93 -17.95 -24.12
CA SER A 112 -36.47 -17.82 -24.35
C SER A 112 -35.79 -17.00 -23.27
N SER A 113 -34.46 -17.12 -23.18
CA SER A 113 -33.64 -16.32 -22.30
C SER A 113 -32.39 -15.79 -23.00
N VAL A 114 -31.87 -14.65 -22.51
CA VAL A 114 -30.64 -14.04 -23.04
C VAL A 114 -29.78 -13.56 -21.85
N ASN A 115 -28.46 -13.59 -22.03
CA ASN A 115 -27.53 -13.17 -21.00
C ASN A 115 -26.90 -11.81 -21.34
N ALA A 116 -26.91 -10.89 -20.36
CA ALA A 116 -26.21 -9.61 -20.40
C ALA A 116 -25.08 -9.63 -19.36
N ILE A 117 -23.88 -9.16 -19.73
CA ILE A 117 -22.73 -9.12 -18.85
C ILE A 117 -22.42 -7.68 -18.50
N PHE A 118 -22.50 -7.33 -17.22
CA PHE A 118 -22.16 -6.01 -16.72
C PHE A 118 -20.90 -6.05 -15.88
N THR A 119 -20.00 -5.12 -16.13
CA THR A 119 -18.83 -4.89 -15.27
C THR A 119 -19.17 -3.84 -14.23
N ALA A 120 -18.91 -4.15 -12.97
CA ALA A 120 -19.14 -3.25 -11.85
C ALA A 120 -17.97 -3.30 -10.88
N LYS A 121 -17.81 -2.23 -10.09
CA LYS A 121 -16.89 -2.16 -8.96
C LYS A 121 -17.68 -1.96 -7.68
N ILE A 122 -17.46 -2.83 -6.70
CA ILE A 122 -17.98 -2.65 -5.35
C ILE A 122 -17.11 -1.60 -4.65
N ASN A 123 -17.70 -0.63 -3.95
CA ASN A 123 -16.93 0.34 -3.18
C ASN A 123 -16.12 -0.37 -2.09
N SER A 124 -14.92 0.11 -1.82
CA SER A 124 -14.03 -0.49 -0.81
C SER A 124 -14.57 -0.35 0.62
N ASP A 125 -15.39 0.66 0.86
CA ASP A 125 -16.07 1.00 2.13
C ASP A 125 -17.52 0.51 2.16
N ALA A 126 -17.92 -0.34 1.20
CA ALA A 126 -19.28 -0.86 1.13
C ALA A 126 -19.64 -1.63 2.40
N ALA A 127 -20.72 -1.23 3.05
CA ALA A 127 -21.28 -1.98 4.17
C ALA A 127 -21.85 -3.33 3.68
N GLY A 128 -21.70 -4.36 4.51
CA GLY A 128 -22.33 -5.66 4.24
C GLY A 128 -23.84 -5.58 4.26
N GLY A 129 -24.48 -6.32 3.35
CA GLY A 129 -25.93 -6.34 3.24
C GLY A 129 -26.43 -6.77 1.87
N THR A 130 -27.75 -6.88 1.71
CA THR A 130 -28.38 -7.17 0.42
C THR A 130 -28.94 -5.87 -0.16
N TYR A 131 -28.52 -5.54 -1.34
CA TYR A 131 -28.90 -4.35 -2.09
C TYR A 131 -29.71 -4.74 -3.31
N LEU A 132 -30.70 -3.93 -3.67
CA LEU A 132 -31.49 -4.11 -4.89
C LEU A 132 -30.92 -3.20 -5.99
N VAL A 133 -30.38 -3.82 -7.04
CA VAL A 133 -29.76 -3.14 -8.17
C VAL A 133 -30.79 -3.06 -9.30
N PRO A 134 -31.24 -1.85 -9.72
CA PRO A 134 -32.26 -1.70 -10.74
C PRO A 134 -31.70 -2.05 -12.12
N LEU A 135 -32.36 -2.96 -12.82
CA LEU A 135 -32.18 -3.27 -14.23
C LEU A 135 -33.31 -2.66 -15.04
N MET A 136 -33.03 -1.66 -15.83
CA MET A 136 -33.99 -1.06 -16.75
C MET A 136 -34.01 -1.85 -18.07
N LEU A 137 -35.20 -2.25 -18.50
CA LEU A 137 -35.44 -2.92 -19.76
C LEU A 137 -36.34 -2.04 -20.63
N ASN A 138 -35.91 -1.77 -21.85
CA ASN A 138 -36.69 -1.08 -22.86
C ASN A 138 -36.88 -2.04 -24.03
N TYR A 139 -38.12 -2.27 -24.44
CA TYR A 139 -38.46 -3.12 -25.57
C TYR A 139 -39.77 -2.67 -26.23
N THR A 140 -39.99 -3.13 -27.44
CA THR A 140 -41.20 -2.95 -28.22
C THR A 140 -41.84 -4.32 -28.47
N TYR A 141 -43.15 -4.41 -28.43
CA TYR A 141 -43.87 -5.64 -28.73
C TYR A 141 -45.10 -5.37 -29.58
N LEU A 142 -45.56 -6.39 -30.30
CA LEU A 142 -46.74 -6.32 -31.11
C LEU A 142 -47.97 -6.30 -30.20
N TYR A 143 -48.61 -5.13 -30.04
CA TYR A 143 -49.79 -4.94 -29.22
C TYR A 143 -51.05 -5.48 -29.90
N THR A 144 -51.28 -5.13 -31.19
CA THR A 144 -52.37 -5.66 -31.99
C THR A 144 -51.94 -5.89 -33.43
N ALA A 145 -52.54 -6.92 -34.04
CA ALA A 145 -52.46 -7.17 -35.47
C ALA A 145 -53.87 -7.36 -35.99
N ASN A 146 -54.32 -6.47 -36.84
CA ASN A 146 -55.62 -6.51 -37.47
C ASN A 146 -55.50 -6.69 -38.95
N GLN A 147 -56.33 -7.56 -39.52
CA GLN A 147 -56.49 -7.70 -40.96
C GLN A 147 -57.85 -7.21 -41.42
N TYR A 148 -57.84 -6.32 -42.38
CA TYR A 148 -59.04 -5.77 -43.00
C TYR A 148 -59.11 -6.25 -44.48
N GLY A 149 -60.04 -7.15 -44.78
CA GLY A 149 -60.10 -7.75 -46.10
C GLY A 149 -58.97 -8.71 -46.36
N VAL A 150 -58.61 -8.90 -47.66
CA VAL A 150 -57.60 -9.89 -48.13
C VAL A 150 -56.19 -9.27 -48.14
N ASP A 151 -56.07 -7.92 -48.21
CA ASP A 151 -54.81 -7.27 -48.59
C ASP A 151 -54.31 -6.22 -47.57
N LEU A 152 -55.06 -5.85 -46.54
CA LEU A 152 -54.67 -4.81 -45.59
C LEU A 152 -54.41 -5.41 -44.19
N LEU A 153 -53.12 -5.43 -43.78
CA LEU A 153 -52.68 -5.76 -42.45
C LEU A 153 -52.29 -4.45 -41.73
N GLN A 154 -52.81 -4.27 -40.53
CA GLN A 154 -52.43 -3.17 -39.64
C GLN A 154 -51.78 -3.74 -38.38
N TYR A 155 -50.53 -3.34 -38.13
CA TYR A 155 -49.77 -3.66 -36.93
C TYR A 155 -49.65 -2.45 -36.03
N GLU A 156 -49.90 -2.66 -34.76
CA GLU A 156 -49.68 -1.63 -33.72
C GLU A 156 -48.68 -2.18 -32.71
N TYR A 157 -47.56 -1.46 -32.59
CA TYR A 157 -46.47 -1.80 -31.69
C TYR A 157 -46.54 -0.85 -30.48
N GLN A 158 -46.24 -1.38 -29.30
CA GLN A 158 -46.16 -0.61 -28.06
C GLN A 158 -44.74 -0.75 -27.49
N THR A 159 -44.19 0.38 -27.04
CA THR A 159 -42.89 0.39 -26.33
C THR A 159 -43.15 0.36 -24.82
N GLN A 160 -42.41 -0.51 -24.14
CA GLN A 160 -42.43 -0.65 -22.69
C GLN A 160 -41.09 -0.34 -22.08
N ASN A 161 -41.13 0.32 -20.90
CA ASN A 161 -40.00 0.56 -20.03
C ASN A 161 -40.35 -0.05 -18.68
N ILE A 162 -39.63 -1.11 -18.30
CA ILE A 162 -39.81 -1.75 -17.01
C ILE A 162 -38.50 -1.74 -16.24
N THR A 163 -38.61 -1.76 -14.90
CA THR A 163 -37.43 -1.85 -14.02
C THR A 163 -37.55 -3.10 -13.15
N LEU A 164 -36.59 -3.97 -13.22
CA LEU A 164 -36.49 -5.16 -12.39
C LEU A 164 -35.41 -4.91 -11.33
N ASN A 165 -35.66 -5.32 -10.09
CA ASN A 165 -34.70 -5.19 -9.00
C ASN A 165 -33.98 -6.51 -8.81
N ILE A 166 -32.65 -6.50 -9.00
CA ILE A 166 -31.82 -7.69 -8.88
C ILE A 166 -31.10 -7.64 -7.52
N PRO A 167 -31.25 -8.68 -6.67
CA PRO A 167 -30.55 -8.71 -5.39
C PRO A 167 -29.05 -8.99 -5.58
N VAL A 168 -28.22 -8.12 -5.02
CA VAL A 168 -26.76 -8.25 -4.90
C VAL A 168 -26.41 -8.24 -3.42
N LYS A 169 -25.70 -9.24 -2.94
CA LYS A 169 -25.25 -9.34 -1.56
C LYS A 169 -23.78 -8.90 -1.47
N ILE A 170 -23.50 -7.97 -0.58
CA ILE A 170 -22.14 -7.59 -0.22
C ILE A 170 -21.83 -8.23 1.12
N LYS A 171 -20.69 -8.92 1.23
CA LYS A 171 -20.24 -9.55 2.46
C LYS A 171 -19.90 -8.51 3.52
N SER A 172 -20.31 -8.79 4.75
CA SER A 172 -19.73 -8.13 5.90
C SER A 172 -18.28 -8.59 6.04
N VAL A 173 -17.38 -7.65 6.28
CA VAL A 173 -15.94 -7.94 6.51
C VAL A 173 -15.42 -6.96 7.55
N VAL A 174 -14.37 -7.37 8.28
CA VAL A 174 -13.52 -6.43 9.02
C VAL A 174 -12.64 -5.71 8.01
N SER A 175 -12.74 -4.40 7.96
CA SER A 175 -11.85 -3.50 7.23
C SER A 175 -11.11 -2.65 8.24
N ILE A 176 -9.85 -2.36 7.99
CA ILE A 176 -9.03 -1.60 8.93
C ILE A 176 -8.56 -0.28 8.32
N ASP A 177 -8.43 0.70 9.21
CA ASP A 177 -7.79 1.98 8.94
C ASP A 177 -6.80 2.26 10.09
N VAL A 178 -5.54 2.52 9.76
CA VAL A 178 -4.51 2.87 10.73
C VAL A 178 -4.59 4.36 11.05
N LEU A 179 -5.22 4.70 12.17
CA LEU A 179 -5.44 6.08 12.61
C LEU A 179 -4.13 6.78 12.97
N SER A 180 -3.19 6.05 13.56
CA SER A 180 -1.86 6.54 13.91
C SER A 180 -0.85 5.41 13.97
N ALA A 181 0.40 5.72 13.61
CA ALA A 181 1.56 4.85 13.77
C ALA A 181 2.75 5.71 14.19
N VAL A 182 3.11 5.64 15.45
CA VAL A 182 4.14 6.48 16.07
C VAL A 182 5.35 5.62 16.39
N PRO A 183 6.52 5.85 15.76
CA PRO A 183 7.74 5.16 16.11
C PRO A 183 8.30 5.71 17.41
N GLU A 184 8.87 4.83 18.23
CA GLU A 184 9.63 5.14 19.42
C GLU A 184 11.02 4.52 19.29
N ASP A 185 12.07 5.35 19.39
CA ASP A 185 13.49 4.99 19.28
C ASP A 185 13.87 4.20 18.01
N LEU A 186 13.13 4.39 16.92
CA LEU A 186 13.29 3.65 15.69
C LEU A 186 14.27 4.36 14.74
N ASN A 187 15.52 3.88 14.71
CA ASN A 187 16.62 4.47 13.97
C ASN A 187 17.28 3.43 13.04
N VAL A 188 18.04 3.91 12.05
CA VAL A 188 18.80 3.05 11.13
C VAL A 188 19.78 2.17 11.92
N GLY A 189 19.71 0.85 11.70
CA GLY A 189 20.57 -0.15 12.31
C GLY A 189 20.22 -0.50 13.76
N THR A 190 19.10 0.00 14.31
CA THR A 190 18.68 -0.28 15.70
C THR A 190 17.32 -0.96 15.77
N GLU A 191 16.97 -1.42 16.95
CA GLU A 191 15.62 -1.85 17.30
C GLU A 191 14.86 -0.68 17.92
N GLY A 192 13.54 -0.71 17.76
CA GLY A 192 12.62 0.26 18.33
C GLY A 192 11.21 -0.29 18.40
N TYR A 193 10.26 0.58 18.75
CA TYR A 193 8.85 0.22 18.83
C TYR A 193 8.03 1.06 17.84
N ILE A 194 6.88 0.51 17.46
CA ILE A 194 5.83 1.22 16.72
C ILE A 194 4.54 1.10 17.53
N ASP A 195 4.05 2.22 18.02
CA ASP A 195 2.74 2.32 18.67
C ASP A 195 1.68 2.67 17.63
N MET A 196 0.70 1.79 17.45
CA MET A 196 -0.36 1.95 16.45
C MET A 196 -1.73 2.02 17.09
N GLN A 197 -2.61 2.84 16.51
CA GLN A 197 -4.04 2.79 16.74
C GLN A 197 -4.74 2.42 15.44
N ILE A 198 -5.51 1.35 15.46
CA ILE A 198 -6.27 0.87 14.33
C ILE A 198 -7.76 0.92 14.62
N LYS A 199 -8.57 1.15 13.58
CA LYS A 199 -10.02 1.19 13.66
C LYS A 199 -10.62 0.13 12.73
N ASN A 200 -11.64 -0.58 13.20
CA ASN A 200 -12.47 -1.39 12.32
C ASN A 200 -13.47 -0.47 11.61
N THR A 201 -13.25 -0.20 10.33
CA THR A 201 -14.14 0.60 9.47
C THR A 201 -15.10 -0.29 8.68
N GLY A 202 -14.98 -1.60 8.82
CA GLY A 202 -15.85 -2.57 8.20
C GLY A 202 -17.20 -2.72 8.91
N SER A 203 -18.03 -3.61 8.39
CA SER A 203 -19.37 -3.90 8.89
C SER A 203 -19.45 -5.17 9.75
N GLU A 204 -18.37 -5.93 9.86
CA GLU A 204 -18.30 -7.17 10.62
C GLU A 204 -17.63 -6.98 11.98
N ASN A 205 -18.14 -7.73 12.98
CA ASN A 205 -17.52 -7.82 14.29
C ASN A 205 -16.51 -8.97 14.28
N GLY A 206 -15.21 -8.65 14.22
CA GLY A 206 -14.17 -9.65 14.33
C GLY A 206 -14.10 -10.21 15.75
N THR A 207 -14.03 -11.54 15.88
CA THR A 207 -13.77 -12.19 17.17
C THR A 207 -12.40 -12.86 17.15
N LYS A 208 -11.78 -13.07 18.31
CA LYS A 208 -10.42 -13.64 18.44
C LYS A 208 -9.40 -12.96 17.52
N SER A 209 -9.51 -11.65 17.37
CA SER A 209 -8.76 -10.87 16.40
C SER A 209 -7.30 -10.74 16.81
N ILE A 210 -6.41 -10.84 15.82
CA ILE A 210 -4.97 -10.66 15.93
C ILE A 210 -4.55 -9.65 14.88
N VAL A 211 -3.99 -8.53 15.31
CA VAL A 211 -3.39 -7.56 14.41
C VAL A 211 -1.97 -7.98 14.09
N LYS A 212 -1.63 -7.99 12.83
CA LYS A 212 -0.28 -8.34 12.35
C LYS A 212 0.29 -7.21 11.54
N ILE A 213 1.59 -6.96 11.75
CA ILE A 213 2.38 -6.14 10.85
C ILE A 213 3.22 -7.04 9.95
N LEU A 214 3.31 -6.67 8.68
CA LEU A 214 4.03 -7.41 7.66
C LEU A 214 5.04 -6.48 7.00
N GLN A 215 6.19 -7.04 6.62
CA GLN A 215 7.16 -6.31 5.82
C GLN A 215 6.55 -6.02 4.43
N ASN A 216 6.55 -4.76 4.03
CA ASN A 216 6.09 -4.38 2.69
C ASN A 216 7.25 -4.44 1.70
N GLY A 217 7.24 -5.44 0.83
CA GLY A 217 8.26 -5.62 -0.21
C GLY A 217 9.68 -5.62 0.35
N ASN A 218 10.52 -4.67 -0.10
CA ASN A 218 11.90 -4.49 0.32
C ASN A 218 12.06 -3.45 1.44
N SER A 219 11.01 -3.16 2.22
CA SER A 219 11.11 -2.27 3.38
C SER A 219 12.20 -2.76 4.32
N PRO A 220 13.10 -1.88 4.82
CA PRO A 220 14.16 -2.27 5.76
C PRO A 220 13.64 -2.46 7.19
N ILE A 221 12.35 -2.21 7.44
CA ILE A 221 11.71 -2.45 8.74
C ILE A 221 11.35 -3.92 8.82
N LEU A 222 11.93 -4.62 9.79
CA LEU A 222 11.73 -6.03 10.05
C LEU A 222 11.00 -6.20 11.38
N PRO A 223 9.75 -6.69 11.38
CA PRO A 223 9.03 -6.97 12.62
C PRO A 223 9.73 -8.09 13.42
N THR A 224 10.11 -7.79 14.66
CA THR A 224 10.61 -8.77 15.63
C THR A 224 9.42 -9.44 16.32
N ASP A 225 8.45 -8.64 16.76
CA ASP A 225 7.13 -9.08 17.19
C ASP A 225 6.12 -8.65 16.12
N SER A 226 5.60 -9.60 15.36
CA SER A 226 4.75 -9.31 14.20
C SER A 226 3.24 -9.37 14.49
N SER A 227 2.81 -9.73 15.71
CA SER A 227 1.40 -9.98 16.01
C SER A 227 1.00 -9.59 17.43
N VAL A 228 -0.17 -8.93 17.54
CA VAL A 228 -0.80 -8.56 18.82
C VAL A 228 -2.22 -9.10 18.87
N TYR A 229 -2.54 -9.90 19.88
CA TYR A 229 -3.91 -10.36 20.13
C TYR A 229 -4.74 -9.26 20.78
N ILE A 230 -5.85 -8.89 20.14
CA ILE A 230 -6.75 -7.83 20.62
C ILE A 230 -8.13 -8.35 21.06
N GLY A 231 -8.43 -9.65 20.81
CA GLY A 231 -9.71 -10.25 21.16
C GLY A 231 -10.85 -9.81 20.24
N ASP A 232 -11.94 -9.31 20.83
CA ASP A 232 -13.09 -8.83 20.07
C ASP A 232 -12.81 -7.46 19.45
N PHE A 233 -13.11 -7.33 18.16
CA PHE A 233 -12.91 -6.11 17.39
C PHE A 233 -14.20 -5.69 16.66
N PRO A 234 -15.18 -5.13 17.39
CA PRO A 234 -16.45 -4.75 16.83
C PRO A 234 -16.33 -3.68 15.74
N ALA A 235 -17.30 -3.64 14.82
CA ALA A 235 -17.42 -2.59 13.82
C ALA A 235 -17.42 -1.20 14.49
N GLY A 236 -16.60 -0.29 13.94
CA GLY A 236 -16.41 1.08 14.45
C GLY A 236 -15.48 1.21 15.67
N SER A 237 -15.05 0.11 16.30
CA SER A 237 -14.14 0.15 17.47
C SER A 237 -12.71 0.43 17.08
N THR A 238 -11.90 0.86 18.06
CA THR A 238 -10.45 1.08 17.94
C THR A 238 -9.69 0.15 18.85
N ALA A 239 -8.49 -0.26 18.42
CA ALA A 239 -7.55 -1.04 19.21
C ALA A 239 -6.17 -0.41 19.16
N ALA A 240 -5.43 -0.49 20.29
CA ALA A 240 -4.04 -0.07 20.38
C ALA A 240 -3.13 -1.30 20.31
N CYS A 241 -2.07 -1.20 19.52
CA CYS A 241 -1.08 -2.25 19.33
C CYS A 241 0.32 -1.67 19.42
N ARG A 242 1.25 -2.41 20.03
CA ARG A 242 2.67 -2.04 20.09
C ARG A 242 3.50 -3.18 19.53
N TYR A 243 4.40 -2.86 18.61
CA TYR A 243 5.25 -3.81 17.93
C TYR A 243 6.71 -3.48 18.15
N LYS A 244 7.52 -4.50 18.42
CA LYS A 244 8.97 -4.37 18.39
C LYS A 244 9.45 -4.67 16.98
N VAL A 245 10.26 -3.77 16.43
CA VAL A 245 10.79 -3.87 15.07
C VAL A 245 12.28 -3.56 15.06
N SER A 246 13.00 -4.07 14.08
CA SER A 246 14.39 -3.72 13.79
C SER A 246 14.48 -3.04 12.43
N VAL A 247 15.46 -2.15 12.24
CA VAL A 247 15.75 -1.48 10.98
C VAL A 247 17.11 -1.94 10.47
N SER A 248 17.19 -2.30 9.20
CA SER A 248 18.48 -2.66 8.56
C SER A 248 19.50 -1.53 8.69
N GLY A 249 20.77 -1.88 8.94
CA GLY A 249 21.89 -0.93 9.01
C GLY A 249 22.19 -0.21 7.67
N ASP A 250 21.76 -0.79 6.55
CA ASP A 250 21.91 -0.20 5.20
C ASP A 250 20.75 0.75 4.84
N ALA A 251 19.77 0.92 5.72
CA ALA A 251 18.65 1.83 5.49
C ALA A 251 19.10 3.29 5.50
N GLN A 252 18.28 4.16 4.94
CA GLN A 252 18.45 5.61 5.00
C GLN A 252 17.38 6.23 5.90
N LYS A 253 17.67 7.43 6.44
CA LYS A 253 16.68 8.22 7.18
C LYS A 253 15.56 8.67 6.24
N GLN A 254 14.45 7.96 6.28
CA GLN A 254 13.22 8.28 5.52
C GLN A 254 12.03 7.50 6.06
N THR A 255 10.86 7.73 5.46
CA THR A 255 9.64 6.98 5.77
C THR A 255 9.57 5.71 4.93
N TYR A 256 9.29 4.57 5.57
CA TYR A 256 9.18 3.26 4.93
C TYR A 256 7.78 2.67 5.13
N PRO A 257 7.25 1.97 4.13
CA PRO A 257 5.95 1.33 4.23
C PRO A 257 6.00 0.07 5.10
N VAL A 258 4.92 -0.13 5.85
CA VAL A 258 4.63 -1.36 6.60
C VAL A 258 3.16 -1.71 6.35
N ASP A 259 2.87 -2.98 6.10
CA ASP A 259 1.52 -3.46 5.91
C ASP A 259 0.92 -3.96 7.22
N VAL A 260 -0.34 -3.61 7.45
CA VAL A 260 -1.10 -4.01 8.63
C VAL A 260 -2.28 -4.85 8.17
N VAL A 261 -2.51 -6.00 8.81
CA VAL A 261 -3.67 -6.87 8.57
C VAL A 261 -4.26 -7.33 9.90
N VAL A 262 -5.54 -7.70 9.87
CA VAL A 262 -6.21 -8.34 11.00
C VAL A 262 -6.63 -9.74 10.60
N VAL A 263 -6.21 -10.74 11.37
CA VAL A 263 -6.72 -12.10 11.28
C VAL A 263 -7.79 -12.24 12.36
N TYR A 264 -9.00 -12.60 11.98
CA TYR A 264 -10.13 -12.67 12.88
C TYR A 264 -11.02 -13.87 12.57
N GLN A 265 -11.81 -14.30 13.54
CA GLN A 265 -12.86 -15.28 13.33
C GLN A 265 -14.15 -14.53 12.95
N ASN A 266 -14.70 -14.82 11.77
CA ASN A 266 -15.93 -14.24 11.24
C ASN A 266 -17.18 -14.83 11.91
N ASP A 267 -18.38 -14.32 11.53
CA ASP A 267 -19.67 -14.79 12.07
C ASP A 267 -19.97 -16.26 11.69
N GLU A 268 -19.33 -16.78 10.62
CA GLU A 268 -19.45 -18.18 10.19
C GLU A 268 -18.54 -19.13 11.01
N GLY A 269 -17.64 -18.57 11.84
CA GLY A 269 -16.69 -19.31 12.67
C GLY A 269 -15.34 -19.56 12.00
N ASP A 270 -15.12 -19.07 10.77
CA ASP A 270 -13.89 -19.23 10.01
C ASP A 270 -12.87 -18.15 10.34
N PHE A 271 -11.56 -18.52 10.35
CA PHE A 271 -10.49 -17.55 10.44
C PHE A 271 -10.20 -16.95 9.06
N VAL A 272 -10.40 -15.65 8.94
CA VAL A 272 -10.19 -14.86 7.73
C VAL A 272 -9.22 -13.72 8.00
N THR A 273 -8.63 -13.18 6.93
CA THR A 273 -7.69 -12.06 7.02
C THR A 273 -8.29 -10.86 6.30
N SER A 274 -8.24 -9.70 6.95
CA SER A 274 -8.66 -8.44 6.34
C SER A 274 -7.77 -8.08 5.14
N ARG A 275 -8.22 -7.13 4.33
CA ARG A 275 -7.32 -6.44 3.40
C ARG A 275 -6.23 -5.73 4.20
N SER A 276 -5.04 -5.61 3.59
CA SER A 276 -3.95 -4.85 4.20
C SER A 276 -4.20 -3.35 4.07
N ASP A 277 -3.87 -2.63 5.13
CA ASP A 277 -3.66 -1.19 5.10
C ASP A 277 -2.16 -0.91 5.18
N THR A 278 -1.65 -0.01 4.33
CA THR A 278 -0.23 0.30 4.26
C THR A 278 0.04 1.66 4.89
N VAL A 279 0.88 1.67 5.93
CA VAL A 279 1.23 2.88 6.66
C VAL A 279 2.72 3.20 6.51
N GLY A 280 3.06 4.49 6.40
CA GLY A 280 4.43 4.97 6.36
C GLY A 280 4.98 5.19 7.77
N ILE A 281 6.09 4.52 8.10
CA ILE A 281 6.78 4.65 9.38
C ILE A 281 8.06 5.47 9.18
N PRO A 282 8.19 6.64 9.81
CA PRO A 282 9.43 7.41 9.75
C PRO A 282 10.53 6.72 10.56
N VAL A 283 11.70 6.57 9.94
CA VAL A 283 12.91 6.02 10.54
C VAL A 283 13.93 7.13 10.72
N GLY A 284 14.47 7.28 11.92
CA GLY A 284 15.53 8.21 12.27
C GLY A 284 16.87 7.83 11.64
N GLY A 285 17.84 8.75 11.69
CA GLY A 285 19.19 8.49 11.19
C GLY A 285 19.97 7.53 12.08
N LYS A 286 21.21 7.24 11.72
CA LYS A 286 22.11 6.44 12.55
C LYS A 286 22.96 7.33 13.47
N ALA A 287 23.57 6.74 14.51
CA ALA A 287 24.65 7.35 15.22
C ALA A 287 25.89 7.41 14.30
N ASP A 288 26.57 8.53 14.25
CA ASP A 288 27.79 8.74 13.49
C ASP A 288 28.75 9.61 14.29
N PHE A 289 30.04 9.44 14.07
CA PHE A 289 31.06 10.12 14.88
C PHE A 289 32.17 10.70 14.01
N THR A 290 32.75 11.78 14.48
CA THR A 290 33.95 12.37 13.89
C THR A 290 34.88 12.87 14.98
N VAL A 291 36.19 12.88 14.69
CA VAL A 291 37.19 13.55 15.50
C VAL A 291 37.31 15.00 15.03
N ILE A 292 37.11 15.93 15.96
CA ILE A 292 37.16 17.38 15.69
C ILE A 292 38.36 18.08 16.30
N SER A 293 39.16 17.37 17.12
CA SER A 293 40.44 17.88 17.61
C SER A 293 41.48 17.98 16.48
N PRO A 294 42.40 18.94 16.55
CA PRO A 294 43.57 18.96 15.64
C PRO A 294 44.45 17.73 15.85
N ALA A 295 45.31 17.44 14.88
CA ALA A 295 46.30 16.39 15.02
C ALA A 295 47.15 16.61 16.28
N ALA A 296 47.35 15.54 17.05
CA ALA A 296 48.20 15.59 18.22
C ALA A 296 49.67 15.57 17.80
N GLU A 297 50.50 16.53 18.26
CA GLU A 297 51.94 16.57 17.97
C GLU A 297 52.71 15.69 18.95
N MET A 298 53.57 14.81 18.40
CA MET A 298 54.46 13.94 19.17
C MET A 298 55.86 13.91 18.57
N ASN A 299 56.85 13.59 19.40
CA ASN A 299 58.22 13.39 18.91
C ASN A 299 58.65 11.92 19.01
N PRO A 300 59.57 11.41 18.15
CA PRO A 300 60.07 10.07 18.24
C PRO A 300 60.71 9.79 19.62
N GLY A 301 60.36 8.64 20.21
CA GLY A 301 60.84 8.23 21.54
C GLY A 301 60.12 8.87 22.72
N ASN A 302 59.11 9.72 22.50
CA ASN A 302 58.34 10.35 23.57
C ASN A 302 57.16 9.51 24.05
N LYS A 303 56.82 9.68 25.31
CA LYS A 303 55.61 9.22 25.94
C LYS A 303 54.85 10.46 26.48
N GLN A 304 53.64 10.67 26.01
CA GLN A 304 52.83 11.83 26.46
C GLN A 304 51.35 11.50 26.46
N VAL A 305 50.54 12.39 27.10
CA VAL A 305 49.11 12.35 27.03
C VAL A 305 48.66 13.10 25.80
N ILE A 306 47.91 12.44 24.93
CA ILE A 306 47.20 13.09 23.83
C ILE A 306 45.75 13.27 24.20
N THR A 307 45.12 14.33 23.70
CA THR A 307 43.69 14.61 23.88
C THR A 307 42.99 14.55 22.54
N VAL A 308 41.88 13.82 22.49
CA VAL A 308 41.06 13.65 21.29
C VAL A 308 39.63 14.05 21.63
N GLU A 309 39.05 14.90 20.79
CA GLU A 309 37.67 15.31 20.92
C GLU A 309 36.81 14.60 19.88
N TYR A 310 35.87 13.77 20.35
CA TYR A 310 34.89 13.05 19.54
C TYR A 310 33.58 13.79 19.58
N LYS A 311 32.94 13.93 18.42
CA LYS A 311 31.61 14.54 18.25
C LYS A 311 30.65 13.53 17.65
N ASN A 312 29.45 13.43 18.23
CA ASN A 312 28.34 12.73 17.61
C ASN A 312 27.77 13.61 16.49
N THR A 313 28.04 13.21 15.24
CA THR A 313 27.54 13.87 14.02
C THR A 313 26.27 13.21 13.48
N GLY A 314 25.84 12.10 14.10
CA GLY A 314 24.61 11.42 13.76
C GLY A 314 23.37 12.13 14.30
N ASP A 315 22.21 11.56 14.00
CA ASP A 315 20.90 12.10 14.37
C ASP A 315 20.33 11.50 15.67
N THR A 316 21.00 10.49 16.26
CA THR A 316 20.51 9.76 17.41
C THR A 316 21.41 9.96 18.63
N PRO A 317 20.84 10.07 19.84
CA PRO A 317 21.64 10.04 21.06
C PRO A 317 22.28 8.66 21.25
N VAL A 318 23.45 8.64 21.88
CA VAL A 318 24.14 7.42 22.27
C VAL A 318 24.41 7.45 23.77
N TYR A 319 24.37 6.29 24.39
CA TYR A 319 24.49 6.12 25.84
C TYR A 319 25.68 5.25 26.20
N SER A 320 26.28 5.53 27.36
CA SER A 320 27.41 4.76 27.93
C SER A 320 28.54 4.52 26.93
N ALA A 321 28.78 5.48 26.03
CA ALA A 321 29.76 5.33 24.95
C ALA A 321 31.19 5.22 25.50
N GLN A 322 31.94 4.29 24.90
CA GLN A 322 33.37 4.08 25.15
C GLN A 322 34.08 4.09 23.82
N VAL A 323 35.20 4.74 23.73
CA VAL A 323 36.00 4.74 22.51
C VAL A 323 37.29 3.95 22.74
N ARG A 324 37.61 3.09 21.78
CA ARG A 324 38.86 2.37 21.70
C ARG A 324 39.67 2.90 20.53
N ILE A 325 40.95 3.17 20.77
CA ILE A 325 41.90 3.53 19.75
C ILE A 325 42.81 2.33 19.45
N ASP A 326 42.94 1.95 18.19
CA ASP A 326 43.80 0.85 17.76
C ASP A 326 45.23 1.38 17.53
N THR A 327 46.14 1.01 18.44
CA THR A 327 47.53 1.40 18.32
C THR A 327 48.28 0.43 17.42
N VAL A 328 48.93 0.98 16.38
CA VAL A 328 49.76 0.25 15.44
C VAL A 328 51.18 0.85 15.42
N ASP A 329 52.19 0.06 15.10
CA ASP A 329 53.54 0.54 14.99
C ASP A 329 53.64 1.83 14.13
N PRO A 330 54.30 2.89 14.61
CA PRO A 330 55.23 3.02 15.73
C PRO A 330 54.66 3.45 17.07
N PHE A 331 53.31 3.36 17.25
CA PHE A 331 52.62 3.78 18.47
C PHE A 331 52.35 2.60 19.40
N THR A 332 52.43 2.83 20.69
CA THR A 332 51.96 1.90 21.74
C THR A 332 51.22 2.65 22.82
N SER A 333 50.17 2.04 23.38
CA SER A 333 49.45 2.55 24.54
C SER A 333 49.16 1.40 25.51
N ASN A 334 49.14 1.71 26.81
CA ASN A 334 48.68 0.81 27.84
C ASN A 334 47.25 1.16 28.31
N ASP A 335 46.70 2.24 27.75
CA ASP A 335 45.36 2.78 28.07
C ASP A 335 44.73 3.22 26.72
N ASP A 336 44.20 2.24 25.99
CA ASP A 336 43.66 2.39 24.65
C ASP A 336 42.12 2.58 24.64
N ILE A 337 41.46 2.51 25.82
CA ILE A 337 40.03 2.68 25.99
C ILE A 337 39.76 3.89 26.86
N ALA A 338 38.85 4.74 26.39
CA ALA A 338 38.39 5.91 27.17
C ALA A 338 36.85 5.96 27.22
N TYR A 339 36.31 6.36 28.37
CA TYR A 339 34.87 6.51 28.57
C TYR A 339 34.43 7.92 28.12
N ILE A 340 33.50 7.97 27.20
CA ILE A 340 32.88 9.19 26.66
C ILE A 340 31.60 9.53 27.44
N GLY A 341 30.79 8.53 27.80
CA GLY A 341 29.48 8.69 28.43
C GLY A 341 28.38 8.89 27.41
N ASP A 342 27.35 9.62 27.81
CA ASP A 342 26.20 9.91 26.95
C ASP A 342 26.52 11.10 26.03
N LEU A 343 26.16 10.99 24.73
CA LEU A 343 26.33 12.06 23.75
C LEU A 343 25.04 12.27 22.96
N ALA A 344 24.43 13.44 23.11
CA ALA A 344 23.34 13.86 22.25
C ALA A 344 23.83 14.16 20.82
N PRO A 345 22.94 14.20 19.81
CA PRO A 345 23.28 14.68 18.49
C PRO A 345 23.94 16.04 18.49
N GLY A 346 25.11 16.15 17.85
CA GLY A 346 25.90 17.39 17.80
C GLY A 346 26.79 17.66 19.02
N GLU A 347 26.65 16.89 20.12
CA GLU A 347 27.50 17.02 21.31
C GLU A 347 28.88 16.43 21.08
N SER A 348 29.91 17.00 21.76
CA SER A 348 31.28 16.52 21.74
C SER A 348 31.81 16.24 23.14
N ARG A 349 32.80 15.35 23.23
CA ARG A 349 33.49 15.00 24.45
C ARG A 349 34.97 14.78 24.19
N THR A 350 35.82 15.37 25.06
CA THR A 350 37.26 15.19 25.01
C THR A 350 37.67 14.03 25.91
N VAL A 351 38.50 13.15 25.38
CA VAL A 351 39.14 12.06 26.13
C VAL A 351 40.65 12.14 25.98
N SER A 352 41.36 11.44 26.87
CA SER A 352 42.82 11.47 26.92
C SER A 352 43.38 10.06 26.86
N TYR A 353 44.49 9.88 26.12
CA TYR A 353 45.22 8.61 25.98
C TYR A 353 46.68 8.83 26.35
N VAL A 354 47.29 7.84 27.00
CA VAL A 354 48.72 7.84 27.26
C VAL A 354 49.38 7.08 26.10
N MET A 355 50.00 7.82 25.17
CA MET A 355 50.62 7.30 23.97
C MET A 355 52.13 7.34 24.00
N SER A 356 52.79 6.31 23.53
CA SER A 356 54.25 6.24 23.36
C SER A 356 54.59 6.04 21.90
N VAL A 357 55.63 6.72 21.42
CA VAL A 357 56.14 6.64 20.03
C VAL A 357 57.51 6.00 20.02
N ASP A 358 57.74 5.07 19.08
CA ASP A 358 59.10 4.47 18.90
C ASP A 358 60.14 5.54 18.49
N ARG A 359 61.36 5.35 18.90
CA ARG A 359 62.48 6.26 18.60
C ARG A 359 62.83 6.31 17.11
N THR A 360 62.50 5.24 16.38
CA THR A 360 62.74 5.11 14.95
C THR A 360 61.57 5.57 14.09
N ALA A 361 60.53 6.14 14.70
CA ALA A 361 59.34 6.62 14.00
C ALA A 361 59.71 7.66 12.94
N THR A 362 59.14 7.50 11.77
CA THR A 362 59.33 8.44 10.65
C THR A 362 58.49 9.71 10.89
N ILE A 363 59.11 10.85 10.63
CA ILE A 363 58.44 12.16 10.74
C ILE A 363 57.40 12.29 9.62
N LYS A 364 56.13 12.20 9.95
CA LYS A 364 54.96 12.35 9.07
C LYS A 364 53.64 12.35 9.89
N GLU A 365 52.54 12.68 9.25
CA GLU A 365 51.22 12.48 9.79
C GLU A 365 50.84 10.97 9.74
N TYR A 366 50.33 10.47 10.83
CA TYR A 366 49.75 9.14 10.98
C TYR A 366 48.28 9.23 11.31
N GLY A 367 47.48 8.28 10.80
CA GLY A 367 46.11 8.05 11.20
C GLY A 367 46.01 6.78 12.03
N LEU A 368 45.45 6.88 13.24
CA LEU A 368 45.13 5.73 14.06
C LEU A 368 43.64 5.51 13.98
N ASP A 369 43.22 4.26 13.77
CA ASP A 369 41.81 3.88 13.74
C ASP A 369 41.24 3.88 15.16
N SER A 370 40.02 4.40 15.32
CA SER A 370 39.26 4.32 16.57
C SER A 370 37.85 3.93 16.31
N GLN A 371 37.24 3.20 17.25
CA GLN A 371 35.84 2.76 17.22
C GLN A 371 35.17 3.11 18.54
N ILE A 372 33.89 3.55 18.41
CA ILE A 372 33.08 3.88 19.57
C ILE A 372 32.07 2.74 19.79
N ILE A 373 32.10 2.12 20.97
CA ILE A 373 31.11 1.16 21.44
C ILE A 373 30.11 1.94 22.27
N TYR A 374 28.83 1.89 21.91
CA TYR A 374 27.80 2.65 22.59
C TYR A 374 26.53 1.83 22.73
N LYS A 375 25.58 2.32 23.51
CA LYS A 375 24.24 1.74 23.66
C LYS A 375 23.19 2.67 23.06
N ASP A 376 22.11 2.07 22.57
CA ASP A 376 20.88 2.79 22.21
C ASP A 376 19.99 3.05 23.45
N ALA A 377 18.81 3.63 23.22
CA ALA A 377 17.81 3.88 24.29
C ALA A 377 17.22 2.58 24.88
N LEU A 378 17.34 1.45 24.19
CA LEU A 378 16.89 0.13 24.65
C LEU A 378 17.99 -0.70 25.31
N ASP A 379 19.16 -0.09 25.60
CA ASP A 379 20.34 -0.71 26.21
C ASP A 379 21.03 -1.77 25.33
N ASN A 380 20.74 -1.81 24.02
CA ASN A 380 21.45 -2.66 23.05
C ASN A 380 22.80 -2.04 22.70
N ALA A 381 23.84 -2.89 22.62
CA ALA A 381 25.20 -2.43 22.32
C ALA A 381 25.50 -2.44 20.83
N TYR A 382 26.10 -1.36 20.34
CA TYR A 382 26.52 -1.18 18.95
C TYR A 382 27.96 -0.71 18.86
N THR A 383 28.59 -0.88 17.69
CA THR A 383 29.92 -0.38 17.38
C THR A 383 29.82 0.54 16.17
N SER A 384 30.46 1.72 16.27
CA SER A 384 30.48 2.70 15.18
C SER A 384 31.34 2.24 13.99
N ASP A 385 31.18 2.90 12.86
CA ASP A 385 32.18 2.91 11.81
C ASP A 385 33.52 3.43 12.38
N THR A 386 34.65 3.07 11.71
CA THR A 386 36.00 3.50 12.12
C THR A 386 36.18 5.00 11.89
N VAL A 387 36.67 5.69 12.91
CA VAL A 387 37.02 7.12 12.87
C VAL A 387 38.52 7.28 13.06
N GLN A 388 39.16 8.12 12.25
CA GLN A 388 40.62 8.30 12.32
C GLN A 388 41.04 9.42 13.25
N VAL A 389 41.98 9.10 14.14
CA VAL A 389 42.70 10.06 15.00
C VAL A 389 44.03 10.38 14.36
N LYS A 390 44.26 11.66 14.05
CA LYS A 390 45.49 12.12 13.43
C LYS A 390 46.57 12.45 14.45
N ILE A 391 47.79 11.99 14.21
CA ILE A 391 48.98 12.27 15.02
C ILE A 391 50.09 12.72 14.12
N ASP A 392 50.63 13.91 14.37
CA ASP A 392 51.78 14.46 13.68
C ASP A 392 53.09 14.13 14.42
N ILE A 393 53.94 13.33 13.83
CA ILE A 393 55.28 13.12 14.32
C ILE A 393 56.21 14.23 13.78
N THR A 394 56.69 15.08 14.70
CA THR A 394 57.52 16.24 14.39
C THR A 394 58.91 16.09 14.97
N GLU A 395 59.87 16.85 14.43
CA GLU A 395 61.23 16.89 14.99
C GLU A 395 61.21 17.52 16.40
N PRO A 396 62.03 16.96 17.32
CA PRO A 396 62.15 17.59 18.63
C PRO A 396 62.64 19.01 18.51
N ALA A 397 61.91 19.99 19.08
CA ALA A 397 62.30 21.40 19.07
C ALA A 397 62.87 21.87 20.40
N GLY A 398 63.64 22.95 20.40
CA GLY A 398 64.19 23.57 21.60
C GLY A 398 65.28 22.74 22.31
N ILE A 399 65.24 22.70 23.63
CA ILE A 399 66.27 21.99 24.44
C ILE A 399 66.26 20.48 24.18
N ASN A 400 65.11 19.90 23.82
CA ASN A 400 64.99 18.49 23.47
C ASN A 400 65.75 18.14 22.18
N ALA A 401 65.80 19.05 21.17
CA ALA A 401 66.58 18.88 19.97
C ALA A 401 68.06 18.76 20.27
N ILE A 402 68.56 19.47 21.28
CA ILE A 402 69.95 19.44 21.72
C ILE A 402 70.26 18.12 22.42
N LEU A 403 69.33 17.59 23.22
CA LEU A 403 69.54 16.36 24.00
C LEU A 403 69.40 15.09 23.17
N THR A 404 68.63 15.09 22.09
CA THR A 404 68.42 13.94 21.22
C THR A 404 69.40 13.80 20.07
N ASN A 405 70.02 14.93 19.67
CA ASN A 405 71.05 14.91 18.59
C ASN A 405 72.47 14.94 19.15
N PRO A 406 73.25 13.87 18.95
CA PRO A 406 74.60 13.76 19.51
C PRO A 406 75.53 14.88 19.07
N PHE A 407 75.37 15.47 17.87
CA PHE A 407 76.11 16.60 17.41
C PHE A 407 75.85 17.87 18.19
N TYR A 408 74.58 18.20 18.49
CA TYR A 408 74.26 19.37 19.30
C TYR A 408 74.66 19.19 20.75
N LEU A 409 74.53 17.96 21.30
CA LEU A 409 75.04 17.65 22.65
C LEU A 409 76.54 17.85 22.76
N LEU A 410 77.33 17.38 21.78
CA LEU A 410 78.79 17.59 21.69
C LEU A 410 79.16 19.07 21.60
N THR A 411 78.46 19.86 20.78
CA THR A 411 78.63 21.30 20.69
C THR A 411 78.37 22.05 22.00
N VAL A 412 77.31 21.72 22.68
CA VAL A 412 76.98 22.31 24.00
C VAL A 412 77.99 21.94 25.04
N VAL A 413 78.46 20.69 25.11
CA VAL A 413 79.56 20.23 25.99
C VAL A 413 80.83 20.96 25.68
N ALA A 414 81.23 21.10 24.37
CA ALA A 414 82.43 21.83 23.97
C ALA A 414 82.35 23.32 24.41
N VAL A 415 81.21 23.99 24.21
CA VAL A 415 81.00 25.37 24.66
C VAL A 415 81.17 25.51 26.20
N ILE A 416 80.57 24.56 26.94
CA ILE A 416 80.73 24.55 28.42
C ILE A 416 82.17 24.37 28.81
N ILE A 417 82.91 23.46 28.17
CA ILE A 417 84.32 23.26 28.41
C ILE A 417 85.15 24.54 28.10
N VAL A 418 84.89 25.23 27.01
CA VAL A 418 85.52 26.51 26.64
C VAL A 418 85.13 27.59 27.73
N ILE A 419 83.95 27.68 28.14
CA ILE A 419 83.56 28.64 29.20
C ILE A 419 84.25 28.32 30.51
N ILE A 420 84.35 27.10 30.94
CA ILE A 420 85.07 26.66 32.11
C ILE A 420 86.59 26.99 31.99
N TYR A 421 87.14 26.74 30.81
CA TYR A 421 88.55 27.07 30.51
C TYR A 421 88.83 28.59 30.56
N LEU A 422 87.93 29.40 30.00
CA LEU A 422 88.01 30.87 30.06
C LEU A 422 87.90 31.41 31.50
N VAL A 423 86.99 30.87 32.27
CA VAL A 423 86.81 31.23 33.68
C VAL A 423 88.02 30.82 34.49
N PHE A 424 88.60 29.67 34.20
CA PHE A 424 89.84 29.22 34.88
C PHE A 424 91.04 30.10 34.48
N GLN A 425 91.20 30.48 33.22
CA GLN A 425 92.18 31.44 32.77
C GLN A 425 92.01 32.82 33.38
N TYR A 426 90.75 33.33 33.46
CA TYR A 426 90.45 34.61 34.08
C TYR A 426 90.80 34.62 35.57
N ARG A 427 90.51 33.55 36.29
CA ARG A 427 90.92 33.39 37.74
C ARG A 427 92.38 33.26 37.93
N LYS A 428 93.12 32.68 36.97
CA LYS A 428 94.61 32.55 37.03
C LYS A 428 95.29 33.86 36.69
N LYS A 429 94.69 34.81 36.00
CA LYS A 429 95.25 36.12 35.63
C LYS A 429 95.01 37.18 36.76
N ASN A 430 94.07 36.92 37.66
CA ASN A 430 93.75 37.81 38.80
C ASN A 430 94.27 37.30 40.16
N LYS A 431 95.09 36.29 40.14
CA LYS A 431 96.00 35.92 41.27
C LYS A 431 97.40 36.33 40.91
#